data_203ee06ee46527abe5f2e2f63122e082
#
_entry.id   203ee06ee46527abe5f2e2f63122e082
#
_cell.length_a   1.000
_cell.length_b   1.000
_cell.length_c   1.000
_cell.angle_alpha   90.00
_cell.angle_beta   90.00
_cell.angle_gamma   90.00
#
_symmetry.space_group_name_H-M   'P 1'
#
loop_
_entity.id
_entity.type
_entity.pdbx_description
1 polymer ?
#
loop_
_entity_poly.entity_id
_entity_poly.type
_entity_poly.pdbx_seq_one_letter_code
_entity_poly.pdbx_strand_id
1 'polypeptide(L)'
;FAPENKTIAYSIDWLFAHAYDRPQTARKGWLSDSLEPWDAALNEDVPSADFSLVASNAGAKRAWLEDVARYGFGKLTGGPIEDQALMKVVSLFGYVRETNYGRHFEVRTEVNPTNLAYTGLGLQAHTDNPYRDPVPTIQVLYCLESSAAGGENMVVDGFRAALRLKEENPDWFDVLSRYCARFEYAGDKGVALKSRRPMIELAPDGELIAVRFNNRSAAAITDVPFEDMGLYYQAYRRFGEIIDDPAMEVTFRLEPGECFVVDNTRVLHARKAYSGTGTRWLQGCYADKDGLLSTLAALQANVREAAE
;
A
#
# COMPACT_ATOMS: atom_id res chain seq x y z
N PHE A 1 -27.02 2.44 -35.41
CA PHE A 1 -26.56 1.07 -35.61
C PHE A 1 -27.57 0.30 -36.46
N ALA A 2 -27.17 -0.17 -37.61
CA ALA A 2 -27.94 -1.08 -38.43
C ALA A 2 -27.60 -2.54 -38.13
N PRO A 3 -28.51 -3.52 -38.22
CA PRO A 3 -29.87 -3.43 -38.74
C PRO A 3 -30.96 -2.98 -37.74
N GLU A 4 -30.59 -2.78 -36.45
CA GLU A 4 -31.55 -2.57 -35.35
C GLU A 4 -32.18 -1.17 -35.35
N ASN A 5 -31.77 -0.27 -36.25
CA ASN A 5 -32.17 1.15 -36.31
C ASN A 5 -32.07 1.86 -34.92
N LYS A 6 -31.03 1.51 -34.17
CA LYS A 6 -30.80 1.98 -32.81
C LYS A 6 -29.87 3.19 -32.80
N THR A 7 -30.25 4.23 -32.10
CA THR A 7 -29.41 5.40 -31.85
C THR A 7 -28.92 5.33 -30.39
N ILE A 8 -27.62 5.50 -30.20
CA ILE A 8 -26.97 5.59 -28.87
C ILE A 8 -26.25 6.93 -28.83
N ALA A 9 -26.49 7.69 -27.79
CA ALA A 9 -25.75 8.93 -27.52
C ALA A 9 -24.55 8.62 -26.62
N TYR A 10 -23.40 9.17 -26.97
CA TYR A 10 -22.21 9.17 -26.14
C TYR A 10 -21.83 10.62 -25.84
N SER A 11 -21.42 10.92 -24.61
CA SER A 11 -20.84 12.22 -24.30
C SER A 11 -19.51 12.39 -25.05
N ILE A 12 -19.20 13.64 -25.41
CA ILE A 12 -17.92 13.97 -26.08
C ILE A 12 -16.76 13.58 -25.19
N ASP A 13 -16.88 13.81 -23.88
CA ASP A 13 -15.84 13.43 -22.90
C ASP A 13 -15.61 11.92 -22.86
N TRP A 14 -16.68 11.12 -22.93
CA TRP A 14 -16.56 9.67 -23.01
C TRP A 14 -15.84 9.23 -24.28
N LEU A 15 -16.25 9.77 -25.46
CA LEU A 15 -15.60 9.47 -26.73
C LEU A 15 -14.12 9.86 -26.69
N PHE A 16 -13.82 11.04 -26.12
CA PHE A 16 -12.47 11.53 -26.00
C PHE A 16 -11.62 10.64 -25.05
N ALA A 17 -12.18 10.20 -23.92
CA ALA A 17 -11.53 9.29 -23.00
C ALA A 17 -11.22 7.92 -23.59
N HIS A 18 -12.05 7.45 -24.56
CA HIS A 18 -11.96 6.13 -25.19
C HIS A 18 -11.38 6.16 -26.61
N ALA A 19 -10.82 7.29 -27.03
CA ALA A 19 -10.16 7.40 -28.33
C ALA A 19 -8.86 6.56 -28.34
N TYR A 20 -8.70 5.68 -29.33
CA TYR A 20 -7.56 4.77 -29.46
C TYR A 20 -6.43 5.31 -30.35
N ASP A 21 -6.62 6.47 -30.97
CA ASP A 21 -5.69 7.14 -31.87
C ASP A 21 -4.77 8.15 -31.15
N ARG A 22 -4.75 8.11 -29.81
CA ARG A 22 -3.85 8.96 -29.03
C ARG A 22 -2.42 8.43 -29.09
N PRO A 23 -1.41 9.28 -29.32
CA PRO A 23 -0.02 8.87 -29.20
C PRO A 23 0.24 8.43 -27.75
N GLN A 24 0.50 7.15 -27.55
CA GLN A 24 0.98 6.64 -26.28
C GLN A 24 2.48 6.94 -26.18
N THR A 25 2.86 7.95 -25.44
CA THR A 25 4.25 8.18 -25.07
C THR A 25 4.56 7.28 -23.88
N ALA A 26 4.95 6.04 -24.16
CA ALA A 26 5.38 5.08 -23.14
C ALA A 26 6.64 5.62 -22.43
N ARG A 27 6.46 6.29 -21.29
CA ARG A 27 7.57 6.72 -20.41
C ARG A 27 7.62 5.73 -19.26
N LYS A 28 8.70 4.92 -19.19
CA LYS A 28 8.91 4.01 -18.05
C LYS A 28 8.75 4.76 -16.72
N GLY A 29 7.92 4.22 -15.83
CA GLY A 29 7.64 4.78 -14.52
C GLY A 29 6.74 6.03 -14.54
N TRP A 30 5.85 6.16 -15.53
CA TRP A 30 4.80 7.16 -15.45
C TRP A 30 3.75 6.75 -14.42
N LEU A 31 3.03 7.71 -13.88
CA LEU A 31 1.93 7.52 -12.93
C LEU A 31 0.65 8.07 -13.53
N SER A 32 -0.48 7.46 -13.15
CA SER A 32 -1.79 8.05 -13.40
C SER A 32 -1.91 9.42 -12.73
N ASP A 33 -2.56 10.38 -13.41
CA ASP A 33 -2.81 11.73 -12.86
C ASP A 33 -3.66 11.72 -11.58
N SER A 34 -4.33 10.60 -11.29
CA SER A 34 -5.10 10.40 -10.06
C SER A 34 -4.22 10.10 -8.83
N LEU A 35 -2.95 9.77 -9.03
CA LEU A 35 -1.99 9.45 -7.97
C LEU A 35 -1.12 10.66 -7.65
N GLU A 36 -0.93 10.94 -6.38
CA GLU A 36 -0.03 11.99 -5.91
C GLU A 36 1.14 11.38 -5.13
N PRO A 37 2.36 11.39 -5.70
CA PRO A 37 3.56 10.98 -4.97
C PRO A 37 3.88 11.99 -3.87
N TRP A 38 4.27 11.48 -2.71
CA TRP A 38 4.53 12.30 -1.53
C TRP A 38 5.82 11.90 -0.80
N ASP A 39 6.26 12.77 0.10
CA ASP A 39 7.40 12.60 0.98
C ASP A 39 7.08 13.14 2.39
N ALA A 40 8.09 13.45 3.21
CA ALA A 40 7.90 13.94 4.57
C ALA A 40 7.07 15.23 4.69
N ALA A 41 6.88 16.00 3.62
CA ALA A 41 6.02 17.18 3.64
C ALA A 41 4.56 16.85 3.97
N LEU A 42 4.10 15.63 3.66
CA LEU A 42 2.74 15.18 3.99
C LEU A 42 2.50 14.99 5.50
N ASN A 43 3.55 15.11 6.36
CA ASN A 43 3.35 15.19 7.81
C ASN A 43 2.51 16.41 8.26
N GLU A 44 2.47 17.47 7.45
CA GLU A 44 1.69 18.67 7.76
C GLU A 44 0.17 18.43 7.62
N ASP A 45 -0.23 17.49 6.77
CA ASP A 45 -1.66 17.15 6.52
C ASP A 45 -1.84 15.66 6.20
N VAL A 46 -1.72 14.83 7.23
CA VAL A 46 -1.89 13.37 7.10
C VAL A 46 -3.33 13.03 6.77
N PRO A 47 -3.62 12.34 5.64
CA PRO A 47 -4.98 11.99 5.23
C PRO A 47 -5.75 11.27 6.35
N SER A 48 -6.79 11.91 6.90
CA SER A 48 -7.53 11.42 8.07
C SER A 48 -9.01 11.73 7.98
N ALA A 49 -9.86 10.83 8.47
CA ALA A 49 -11.31 11.05 8.57
C ALA A 49 -11.88 10.43 9.86
N ASP A 50 -13.04 10.90 10.27
CA ASP A 50 -13.80 10.31 11.39
C ASP A 50 -14.52 9.03 10.94
N PHE A 51 -14.33 7.93 11.67
CA PHE A 51 -14.91 6.63 11.35
C PHE A 51 -16.46 6.67 11.30
N SER A 52 -17.10 7.33 12.27
CA SER A 52 -18.55 7.37 12.36
C SER A 52 -19.14 8.16 11.19
N LEU A 53 -18.47 9.24 10.80
CA LEU A 53 -18.86 10.05 9.65
C LEU A 53 -18.70 9.26 8.35
N VAL A 54 -17.56 8.60 8.14
CA VAL A 54 -17.31 7.74 6.96
C VAL A 54 -18.29 6.58 6.89
N ALA A 55 -18.68 5.99 8.03
CA ALA A 55 -19.62 4.88 8.09
C ALA A 55 -21.06 5.29 7.74
N SER A 56 -21.47 6.53 8.07
CA SER A 56 -22.86 6.98 7.95
C SER A 56 -23.12 7.93 6.77
N ASN A 57 -22.10 8.54 6.18
CA ASN A 57 -22.22 9.55 5.13
C ASN A 57 -21.48 9.16 3.85
N ALA A 58 -22.20 9.02 2.75
CA ALA A 58 -21.63 8.63 1.45
C ALA A 58 -20.58 9.63 0.91
N GLY A 59 -20.78 10.95 1.16
CA GLY A 59 -19.83 11.98 0.73
C GLY A 59 -18.53 11.90 1.52
N ALA A 60 -18.59 11.71 2.84
CA ALA A 60 -17.40 11.53 3.68
C ALA A 60 -16.67 10.24 3.35
N LYS A 61 -17.42 9.14 3.10
CA LYS A 61 -16.83 7.87 2.63
C LYS A 61 -16.11 8.05 1.32
N ARG A 62 -16.72 8.70 0.34
CA ARG A 62 -16.11 8.98 -0.96
C ARG A 62 -14.83 9.79 -0.79
N ALA A 63 -14.84 10.89 -0.05
CA ALA A 63 -13.67 11.74 0.16
C ALA A 63 -12.50 10.95 0.80
N TRP A 64 -12.77 10.17 1.85
CA TRP A 64 -11.74 9.32 2.47
C TRP A 64 -11.19 8.26 1.53
N LEU A 65 -12.05 7.60 0.71
CA LEU A 65 -11.58 6.61 -0.28
C LEU A 65 -10.79 7.29 -1.43
N GLU A 66 -11.15 8.52 -1.80
CA GLU A 66 -10.36 9.33 -2.76
C GLU A 66 -8.96 9.61 -2.22
N ASP A 67 -8.83 9.95 -0.94
CA ASP A 67 -7.51 10.16 -0.29
C ASP A 67 -6.69 8.86 -0.27
N VAL A 68 -7.30 7.72 0.12
CA VAL A 68 -6.60 6.42 0.10
C VAL A 68 -6.16 6.06 -1.32
N ALA A 69 -7.00 6.28 -2.33
CA ALA A 69 -6.64 6.02 -3.72
C ALA A 69 -5.52 6.96 -4.20
N ARG A 70 -5.56 8.23 -3.84
CA ARG A 70 -4.63 9.29 -4.26
C ARG A 70 -3.26 9.16 -3.62
N TYR A 71 -3.21 9.00 -2.30
CA TYR A 71 -1.96 8.94 -1.52
C TYR A 71 -1.48 7.51 -1.24
N GLY A 72 -2.31 6.50 -1.48
CA GLY A 72 -2.02 5.11 -1.15
C GLY A 72 -2.23 4.76 0.32
N PHE A 73 -2.65 5.71 1.17
CA PHE A 73 -3.01 5.44 2.56
C PHE A 73 -3.98 6.49 3.10
N GLY A 74 -4.64 6.15 4.21
CA GLY A 74 -5.50 7.06 4.95
C GLY A 74 -5.80 6.56 6.35
N LYS A 75 -5.95 7.47 7.31
CA LYS A 75 -6.32 7.18 8.69
C LYS A 75 -7.83 7.25 8.88
N LEU A 76 -8.31 6.49 9.87
CA LEU A 76 -9.61 6.70 10.48
C LEU A 76 -9.43 6.89 11.98
N THR A 77 -10.15 7.86 12.54
CA THR A 77 -10.16 8.19 13.96
C THR A 77 -11.55 7.93 14.57
N GLY A 78 -11.64 7.82 15.89
CA GLY A 78 -12.94 7.73 16.58
C GLY A 78 -13.72 6.43 16.35
N GLY A 79 -13.04 5.36 15.95
CA GLY A 79 -13.66 4.05 15.82
C GLY A 79 -13.87 3.34 17.15
N PRO A 80 -14.63 2.22 17.18
CA PRO A 80 -14.91 1.48 18.41
C PRO A 80 -13.65 0.78 18.95
N ILE A 81 -13.48 0.82 20.29
CA ILE A 81 -12.37 0.13 20.97
C ILE A 81 -12.88 -1.25 21.40
N GLU A 82 -12.89 -2.18 20.45
CA GLU A 82 -13.36 -3.56 20.68
C GLU A 82 -12.60 -4.54 19.80
N ASP A 83 -12.54 -5.78 20.21
CA ASP A 83 -11.94 -6.87 19.44
C ASP A 83 -12.54 -6.94 18.04
N GLN A 84 -11.69 -7.10 17.03
CA GLN A 84 -12.04 -7.18 15.62
C GLN A 84 -12.77 -5.94 15.04
N ALA A 85 -12.63 -4.76 15.64
CA ALA A 85 -13.18 -3.50 15.10
C ALA A 85 -12.69 -3.20 13.67
N LEU A 86 -11.48 -3.66 13.31
CA LEU A 86 -10.94 -3.56 11.95
C LEU A 86 -11.85 -4.19 10.87
N MET A 87 -12.68 -5.20 11.23
CA MET A 87 -13.64 -5.80 10.28
C MET A 87 -14.69 -4.79 9.83
N LYS A 88 -15.09 -3.87 10.74
CA LYS A 88 -16.00 -2.78 10.40
C LYS A 88 -15.36 -1.80 9.43
N VAL A 89 -14.06 -1.54 9.57
CA VAL A 89 -13.31 -0.70 8.61
C VAL A 89 -13.30 -1.34 7.23
N VAL A 90 -12.93 -2.62 7.11
CA VAL A 90 -12.92 -3.31 5.81
C VAL A 90 -14.31 -3.34 5.17
N SER A 91 -15.38 -3.51 5.96
CA SER A 91 -16.76 -3.53 5.44
C SER A 91 -17.20 -2.21 4.82
N LEU A 92 -16.47 -1.10 5.04
CA LEU A 92 -16.73 0.19 4.39
C LEU A 92 -16.44 0.16 2.88
N PHE A 93 -15.53 -0.73 2.46
CA PHE A 93 -15.02 -0.72 1.08
C PHE A 93 -14.79 -2.10 0.45
N GLY A 94 -14.96 -3.21 1.19
CA GLY A 94 -14.70 -4.52 0.59
C GLY A 94 -14.79 -5.68 1.57
N TYR A 95 -13.94 -6.66 1.37
CA TYR A 95 -13.93 -7.92 2.08
C TYR A 95 -12.54 -8.22 2.64
N VAL A 96 -12.49 -8.90 3.78
CA VAL A 96 -11.24 -9.41 4.34
C VAL A 96 -10.70 -10.53 3.46
N ARG A 97 -9.42 -10.45 3.13
CA ARG A 97 -8.67 -11.52 2.49
C ARG A 97 -8.06 -12.41 3.56
N GLU A 98 -8.60 -13.61 3.70
CA GLU A 98 -8.07 -14.61 4.62
C GLU A 98 -6.75 -15.20 4.12
N THR A 99 -5.79 -15.39 5.03
CA THR A 99 -4.48 -15.95 4.74
C THR A 99 -4.13 -17.05 5.75
N ASN A 100 -2.89 -17.58 5.74
CA ASN A 100 -2.41 -18.47 6.82
C ASN A 100 -2.34 -17.80 8.19
N TYR A 101 -2.41 -16.47 8.26
CA TYR A 101 -2.56 -15.73 9.52
C TYR A 101 -4.03 -15.64 10.00
N GLY A 102 -4.98 -16.26 9.26
CA GLY A 102 -6.41 -16.16 9.51
C GLY A 102 -7.03 -14.92 8.87
N ARG A 103 -8.17 -14.51 9.38
CA ARG A 103 -8.90 -13.32 8.95
C ARG A 103 -8.29 -12.02 9.48
N HIS A 104 -7.63 -12.09 10.63
CA HIS A 104 -6.87 -11.02 11.25
C HIS A 104 -5.71 -11.62 12.04
N PHE A 105 -4.78 -10.78 12.44
CA PHE A 105 -3.62 -11.14 13.24
C PHE A 105 -3.36 -10.08 14.32
N GLU A 106 -2.72 -10.52 15.40
CA GLU A 106 -2.37 -9.67 16.53
C GLU A 106 -0.98 -9.04 16.31
N VAL A 107 -0.84 -7.77 16.67
CA VAL A 107 0.45 -7.06 16.70
C VAL A 107 0.66 -6.53 18.11
N ARG A 108 1.26 -7.34 18.95
CA ARG A 108 1.62 -7.03 20.34
C ARG A 108 2.91 -7.73 20.72
N THR A 109 3.56 -7.28 21.77
CA THR A 109 4.78 -7.94 22.28
C THR A 109 4.44 -9.33 22.81
N GLU A 110 5.17 -10.33 22.33
CA GLU A 110 5.02 -11.72 22.74
C GLU A 110 6.23 -12.20 23.57
N VAL A 111 6.00 -13.19 24.41
CA VAL A 111 7.07 -13.94 25.08
C VAL A 111 7.65 -14.94 24.09
N ASN A 112 8.95 -14.87 23.79
CA ASN A 112 9.65 -15.65 22.76
C ASN A 112 9.08 -15.42 21.34
N PRO A 113 9.15 -14.20 20.82
CA PRO A 113 8.55 -13.85 19.54
C PRO A 113 9.26 -14.57 18.39
N THR A 114 8.47 -15.07 17.45
CA THR A 114 8.96 -15.68 16.19
C THR A 114 9.11 -14.67 15.05
N ASN A 115 8.60 -13.44 15.22
CA ASN A 115 8.64 -12.37 14.23
C ASN A 115 9.00 -11.04 14.92
N LEU A 116 9.77 -10.19 14.22
CA LEU A 116 10.12 -8.84 14.69
C LEU A 116 8.88 -7.96 14.98
N ALA A 117 7.76 -8.20 14.30
CA ALA A 117 6.51 -7.50 14.56
C ALA A 117 6.01 -7.67 16.01
N TYR A 118 6.38 -8.77 16.67
CA TYR A 118 6.00 -9.11 18.07
C TYR A 118 7.05 -8.69 19.09
N THR A 119 8.04 -7.88 18.70
CA THR A 119 9.08 -7.33 19.56
C THR A 119 8.87 -5.83 19.76
N GLY A 120 9.59 -5.22 20.73
CA GLY A 120 9.69 -3.77 20.88
C GLY A 120 10.69 -3.09 19.93
N LEU A 121 11.39 -3.85 19.07
CA LEU A 121 12.38 -3.31 18.14
C LEU A 121 11.70 -2.54 17.00
N GLY A 122 12.41 -1.56 16.43
CA GLY A 122 12.00 -0.89 15.22
C GLY A 122 11.88 -1.86 14.04
N LEU A 123 10.92 -1.61 13.17
CA LEU A 123 10.76 -2.33 11.91
C LEU A 123 11.12 -1.38 10.77
N GLN A 124 12.02 -1.83 9.90
CA GLN A 124 12.33 -1.12 8.65
C GLN A 124 11.08 -1.02 7.78
N ALA A 125 10.96 0.06 7.03
CA ALA A 125 9.85 0.25 6.08
C ALA A 125 9.83 -0.88 5.03
N HIS A 126 8.66 -1.50 4.87
CA HIS A 126 8.49 -2.68 4.04
C HIS A 126 7.06 -2.79 3.50
N THR A 127 6.91 -3.54 2.43
CA THR A 127 5.61 -4.05 1.98
C THR A 127 5.39 -5.44 2.59
N ASP A 128 4.14 -5.74 2.94
CA ASP A 128 3.81 -7.03 3.55
C ASP A 128 3.65 -8.16 2.52
N ASN A 129 4.02 -9.36 2.95
CA ASN A 129 3.81 -10.62 2.23
C ASN A 129 4.31 -10.63 0.77
N PRO A 130 5.49 -10.09 0.46
CA PRO A 130 5.98 -10.05 -0.92
C PRO A 130 6.22 -11.44 -1.51
N TYR A 131 6.24 -12.48 -0.68
CA TYR A 131 6.34 -13.90 -1.04
C TYR A 131 5.02 -14.50 -1.54
N ARG A 132 3.91 -13.75 -1.55
CA ARG A 132 2.62 -14.17 -2.13
C ARG A 132 2.47 -13.70 -3.55
N ASP A 133 1.74 -14.47 -4.36
CA ASP A 133 1.34 -14.10 -5.71
C ASP A 133 -0.12 -14.58 -5.94
N PRO A 134 -1.10 -13.68 -6.02
CA PRO A 134 -0.99 -12.23 -5.82
C PRO A 134 -0.74 -11.83 -4.37
N VAL A 135 -0.04 -10.71 -4.14
CA VAL A 135 0.11 -10.15 -2.80
C VAL A 135 -1.25 -9.62 -2.29
N PRO A 136 -1.49 -9.54 -0.96
CA PRO A 136 -2.58 -8.72 -0.44
C PRO A 136 -2.32 -7.25 -0.81
N THR A 137 -3.29 -6.61 -1.43
CA THR A 137 -3.10 -5.26 -1.97
C THR A 137 -3.48 -4.16 -1.00
N ILE A 138 -4.29 -4.47 0.02
CA ILE A 138 -4.63 -3.57 1.13
C ILE A 138 -4.23 -4.23 2.45
N GLN A 139 -3.67 -3.42 3.36
CA GLN A 139 -3.52 -3.76 4.77
C GLN A 139 -4.23 -2.74 5.64
N VAL A 140 -4.84 -3.22 6.71
CA VAL A 140 -5.44 -2.39 7.77
C VAL A 140 -4.72 -2.72 9.06
N LEU A 141 -4.29 -1.68 9.79
CA LEU A 141 -3.77 -1.80 11.16
C LEU A 141 -4.61 -0.92 12.09
N TYR A 142 -5.22 -1.53 13.09
CA TYR A 142 -6.15 -0.94 14.03
C TYR A 142 -5.61 -0.98 15.45
N CYS A 143 -5.64 0.14 16.16
CA CYS A 143 -5.13 0.26 17.52
C CYS A 143 -6.23 0.00 18.55
N LEU A 144 -5.96 -0.92 19.47
CA LEU A 144 -6.79 -1.21 20.63
C LEU A 144 -6.18 -0.67 21.93
N GLU A 145 -4.84 -0.67 22.04
CA GLU A 145 -4.12 -0.13 23.20
C GLU A 145 -2.83 0.57 22.74
N SER A 146 -2.52 1.72 23.32
CA SER A 146 -1.33 2.53 22.98
C SER A 146 -0.85 3.35 24.18
N SER A 147 -0.35 2.67 25.23
CA SER A 147 0.20 3.37 26.41
C SER A 147 1.73 3.33 26.49
N ALA A 148 2.40 2.49 25.67
CA ALA A 148 3.87 2.44 25.61
C ALA A 148 4.46 3.73 25.02
N ALA A 149 5.63 4.15 25.49
CA ALA A 149 6.37 5.26 24.93
C ALA A 149 7.09 4.86 23.63
N GLY A 150 7.00 5.67 22.59
CA GLY A 150 7.50 5.35 21.24
C GLY A 150 6.52 4.49 20.44
N GLY A 151 7.02 3.77 19.45
CA GLY A 151 6.22 2.85 18.63
C GLY A 151 5.34 3.57 17.60
N GLU A 152 5.70 4.80 17.25
CA GLU A 152 5.05 5.54 16.18
C GLU A 152 5.04 4.71 14.90
N ASN A 153 3.94 4.77 14.19
CA ASN A 153 3.84 4.19 12.86
C ASN A 153 4.50 5.14 11.85
N MET A 154 5.13 4.57 10.86
CA MET A 154 5.77 5.29 9.76
C MET A 154 5.26 4.72 8.45
N VAL A 155 5.06 5.59 7.48
CA VAL A 155 4.75 5.21 6.11
C VAL A 155 5.70 5.93 5.15
N VAL A 156 6.02 5.28 4.04
CA VAL A 156 6.88 5.80 2.97
C VAL A 156 6.23 5.51 1.63
N ASP A 157 6.13 6.51 0.76
CA ASP A 157 5.63 6.30 -0.60
C ASP A 157 6.69 5.60 -1.47
N GLY A 158 6.48 4.33 -1.72
CA GLY A 158 7.35 3.52 -2.58
C GLY A 158 7.41 4.03 -4.03
N PHE A 159 6.34 4.65 -4.52
CA PHE A 159 6.34 5.24 -5.85
C PHE A 159 7.23 6.49 -5.90
N ARG A 160 7.13 7.37 -4.90
CA ARG A 160 8.05 8.51 -4.78
C ARG A 160 9.50 8.05 -4.62
N ALA A 161 9.75 7.01 -3.82
CA ALA A 161 11.07 6.42 -3.67
C ALA A 161 11.62 5.86 -5.00
N ALA A 162 10.80 5.15 -5.78
CA ALA A 162 11.18 4.63 -7.09
C ALA A 162 11.46 5.76 -8.11
N LEU A 163 10.64 6.81 -8.10
CA LEU A 163 10.86 7.99 -8.95
C LEU A 163 12.15 8.73 -8.56
N ARG A 164 12.43 8.92 -7.27
CA ARG A 164 13.68 9.51 -6.79
C ARG A 164 14.90 8.66 -7.21
N LEU A 165 14.81 7.34 -7.11
CA LEU A 165 15.86 6.45 -7.59
C LEU A 165 16.12 6.66 -9.09
N LYS A 166 15.07 6.81 -9.89
CA LYS A 166 15.14 7.08 -11.33
C LYS A 166 15.74 8.46 -11.64
N GLU A 167 15.39 9.48 -10.85
CA GLU A 167 15.96 10.83 -10.95
C GLU A 167 17.47 10.84 -10.67
N GLU A 168 17.90 10.06 -9.65
CA GLU A 168 19.31 9.95 -9.27
C GLU A 168 20.10 9.13 -10.31
N ASN A 169 19.57 8.01 -10.77
CA ASN A 169 20.20 7.18 -11.81
C ASN A 169 19.16 6.30 -12.52
N PRO A 170 18.83 6.58 -13.79
CA PRO A 170 17.88 5.81 -14.58
C PRO A 170 18.24 4.32 -14.73
N ASP A 171 19.53 3.95 -14.74
CA ASP A 171 19.96 2.56 -14.87
C ASP A 171 19.63 1.76 -13.60
N TRP A 172 19.64 2.39 -12.42
CA TRP A 172 19.21 1.76 -11.18
C TRP A 172 17.72 1.44 -11.18
N PHE A 173 16.90 2.37 -11.66
CA PHE A 173 15.47 2.13 -11.83
C PHE A 173 15.21 1.00 -12.86
N ASP A 174 15.94 1.04 -13.97
CA ASP A 174 15.79 0.05 -15.05
C ASP A 174 16.15 -1.37 -14.54
N VAL A 175 17.26 -1.54 -13.86
CA VAL A 175 17.71 -2.85 -13.39
C VAL A 175 16.76 -3.45 -12.33
N LEU A 176 16.20 -2.64 -11.41
CA LEU A 176 15.21 -3.09 -10.41
C LEU A 176 13.80 -3.32 -11.00
N SER A 177 13.51 -2.76 -12.17
CA SER A 177 12.25 -3.02 -12.88
C SER A 177 12.35 -4.13 -13.92
N ARG A 178 13.55 -4.45 -14.39
CA ARG A 178 13.80 -5.47 -15.40
C ARG A 178 13.93 -6.85 -14.79
N TYR A 179 14.67 -6.99 -13.72
CA TYR A 179 14.99 -8.28 -13.11
C TYR A 179 14.17 -8.54 -11.87
N CYS A 180 13.80 -9.83 -11.69
CA CYS A 180 13.02 -10.23 -10.54
C CYS A 180 13.87 -10.35 -9.27
N ALA A 181 13.36 -9.78 -8.18
CA ALA A 181 13.71 -10.19 -6.83
C ALA A 181 12.95 -11.47 -6.47
N ARG A 182 13.44 -12.19 -5.47
CA ARG A 182 12.83 -13.38 -4.91
C ARG A 182 12.50 -13.15 -3.44
N PHE A 183 11.35 -13.66 -3.02
CA PHE A 183 10.88 -13.57 -1.65
C PHE A 183 10.39 -14.93 -1.18
N GLU A 184 10.73 -15.29 0.06
CA GLU A 184 10.37 -16.58 0.65
C GLU A 184 9.82 -16.43 2.06
N TYR A 185 8.89 -17.31 2.41
CA TYR A 185 8.37 -17.51 3.75
C TYR A 185 8.23 -18.99 4.05
N ALA A 186 8.80 -19.43 5.15
CA ALA A 186 8.74 -20.79 5.65
C ALA A 186 8.70 -20.82 7.19
N GLY A 187 8.01 -19.83 7.80
CA GLY A 187 7.98 -19.65 9.26
C GLY A 187 6.99 -20.57 9.97
N ASP A 188 5.89 -20.95 9.32
CA ASP A 188 4.85 -21.78 9.93
C ASP A 188 4.91 -23.21 9.43
N LYS A 189 4.60 -24.17 10.31
CA LYS A 189 4.53 -25.58 9.93
C LYS A 189 3.45 -25.78 8.87
N GLY A 190 3.84 -26.35 7.73
CA GLY A 190 2.95 -26.62 6.60
C GLY A 190 2.72 -25.43 5.66
N VAL A 191 3.39 -24.29 5.89
CA VAL A 191 3.33 -23.14 4.99
C VAL A 191 4.70 -22.86 4.40
N ALA A 192 4.81 -22.86 3.08
CA ALA A 192 6.01 -22.48 2.34
C ALA A 192 5.58 -21.66 1.11
N LEU A 193 5.86 -20.37 1.15
CA LEU A 193 5.44 -19.42 0.13
C LEU A 193 6.66 -18.83 -0.56
N LYS A 194 6.60 -18.71 -1.87
CA LYS A 194 7.68 -18.15 -2.68
C LYS A 194 7.07 -17.32 -3.80
N SER A 195 7.66 -16.18 -4.06
CA SER A 195 7.33 -15.38 -5.23
C SER A 195 8.59 -14.88 -5.93
N ARG A 196 8.38 -14.46 -7.17
CA ARG A 196 9.41 -13.88 -8.03
C ARG A 196 8.79 -12.74 -8.83
N ARG A 197 9.13 -11.51 -8.48
CA ARG A 197 8.63 -10.26 -9.11
C ARG A 197 9.71 -9.18 -9.05
N PRO A 198 9.74 -8.21 -9.98
CA PRO A 198 10.60 -7.05 -9.83
C PRO A 198 10.32 -6.29 -8.53
N MET A 199 11.32 -5.59 -7.98
CA MET A 199 11.10 -4.66 -6.85
C MET A 199 10.29 -3.45 -7.27
N ILE A 200 10.48 -2.98 -8.51
CA ILE A 200 9.71 -1.92 -9.15
C ILE A 200 8.95 -2.56 -10.31
N GLU A 201 7.65 -2.73 -10.18
CA GLU A 201 6.84 -3.41 -11.17
C GLU A 201 6.18 -2.40 -12.11
N LEU A 202 6.37 -2.61 -13.41
CA LEU A 202 5.81 -1.77 -14.46
C LEU A 202 4.76 -2.54 -15.27
N ALA A 203 3.70 -1.86 -15.66
CA ALA A 203 2.78 -2.36 -16.68
C ALA A 203 3.45 -2.37 -18.07
N PRO A 204 2.88 -3.06 -19.07
CA PRO A 204 3.44 -3.13 -20.42
C PRO A 204 3.64 -1.78 -21.11
N ASP A 205 2.87 -0.76 -20.74
CA ASP A 205 2.98 0.62 -21.22
C ASP A 205 3.98 1.48 -20.43
N GLY A 206 4.61 0.89 -19.41
CA GLY A 206 5.58 1.54 -18.56
C GLY A 206 5.02 2.24 -17.32
N GLU A 207 3.71 2.13 -17.03
CA GLU A 207 3.13 2.63 -15.78
C GLU A 207 3.76 1.95 -14.58
N LEU A 208 4.10 2.73 -13.56
CA LEU A 208 4.55 2.19 -12.26
C LEU A 208 3.34 1.69 -11.47
N ILE A 209 3.22 0.38 -11.31
CA ILE A 209 2.02 -0.27 -10.74
C ILE A 209 2.25 -0.89 -9.37
N ALA A 210 3.50 -1.25 -9.02
CA ALA A 210 3.80 -1.78 -7.69
C ALA A 210 5.26 -1.60 -7.30
N VAL A 211 5.48 -1.53 -5.99
CA VAL A 211 6.80 -1.64 -5.34
C VAL A 211 6.74 -2.79 -4.34
N ARG A 212 7.80 -3.61 -4.32
CA ARG A 212 8.02 -4.68 -3.35
C ARG A 212 9.37 -4.51 -2.70
N PHE A 213 9.36 -4.28 -1.40
CA PHE A 213 10.59 -4.14 -0.62
C PHE A 213 10.39 -4.73 0.77
N ASN A 214 11.14 -5.78 1.09
CA ASN A 214 11.08 -6.42 2.40
C ASN A 214 12.34 -7.27 2.62
N ASN A 215 13.32 -6.73 3.36
CA ASN A 215 14.60 -7.39 3.61
C ASN A 215 14.48 -8.67 4.45
N ARG A 216 13.42 -8.80 5.26
CA ARG A 216 13.20 -10.00 6.10
C ARG A 216 12.77 -11.22 5.30
N SER A 217 12.14 -11.00 4.14
CA SER A 217 11.64 -12.06 3.25
C SER A 217 12.45 -12.21 1.97
N ALA A 218 13.47 -11.36 1.79
CA ALA A 218 14.33 -11.41 0.62
C ALA A 218 15.07 -12.75 0.55
N ALA A 219 15.02 -13.39 -0.60
CA ALA A 219 15.74 -14.63 -0.89
C ALA A 219 16.89 -14.38 -1.86
N ALA A 220 17.68 -15.41 -2.13
CA ALA A 220 18.84 -15.32 -3.02
C ALA A 220 18.45 -14.79 -4.42
N ILE A 221 19.21 -13.81 -4.90
CA ILE A 221 19.01 -13.20 -6.21
C ILE A 221 19.67 -14.09 -7.26
N THR A 222 18.84 -14.77 -8.07
CA THR A 222 19.30 -15.74 -9.08
C THR A 222 18.78 -15.44 -10.48
N ASP A 223 18.04 -14.33 -10.64
CA ASP A 223 17.42 -13.95 -11.92
C ASP A 223 18.16 -12.80 -12.62
N VAL A 224 19.24 -12.30 -12.01
CA VAL A 224 20.07 -11.23 -12.56
C VAL A 224 21.28 -11.85 -13.24
N PRO A 225 21.60 -11.52 -14.51
CA PRO A 225 22.83 -11.93 -15.16
C PRO A 225 24.06 -11.47 -14.38
N PHE A 226 25.15 -12.24 -14.46
CA PHE A 226 26.37 -11.96 -13.71
C PHE A 226 26.94 -10.55 -14.00
N GLU A 227 26.89 -10.14 -15.25
CA GLU A 227 27.35 -8.81 -15.71
C GLU A 227 26.55 -7.65 -15.08
N ASP A 228 25.27 -7.83 -14.80
CA ASP A 228 24.38 -6.81 -14.21
C ASP A 228 24.30 -6.89 -12.68
N MET A 229 24.86 -7.93 -12.06
CA MET A 229 24.73 -8.18 -10.61
C MET A 229 25.29 -7.03 -9.77
N GLY A 230 26.43 -6.47 -10.19
CA GLY A 230 27.04 -5.32 -9.50
C GLY A 230 26.14 -4.09 -9.51
N LEU A 231 25.53 -3.78 -10.65
CA LEU A 231 24.57 -2.68 -10.81
C LEU A 231 23.30 -2.92 -9.99
N TYR A 232 22.79 -4.15 -10.03
CA TYR A 232 21.59 -4.53 -9.27
C TYR A 232 21.77 -4.31 -7.76
N TYR A 233 22.90 -4.75 -7.17
CA TYR A 233 23.16 -4.54 -5.74
C TYR A 233 23.39 -3.07 -5.38
N GLN A 234 23.99 -2.28 -6.25
CA GLN A 234 24.10 -0.82 -6.04
C GLN A 234 22.72 -0.17 -6.02
N ALA A 235 21.86 -0.53 -6.99
CA ALA A 235 20.49 -0.04 -7.09
C ALA A 235 19.65 -0.46 -5.87
N TYR A 236 19.73 -1.73 -5.48
CA TYR A 236 19.00 -2.27 -4.32
C TYR A 236 19.41 -1.56 -3.02
N ARG A 237 20.72 -1.39 -2.80
CA ARG A 237 21.21 -0.65 -1.64
C ARG A 237 20.71 0.79 -1.65
N ARG A 238 20.86 1.49 -2.80
CA ARG A 238 20.40 2.89 -2.89
C ARG A 238 18.91 3.03 -2.69
N PHE A 239 18.12 2.11 -3.21
CA PHE A 239 16.67 2.09 -3.01
C PHE A 239 16.31 1.94 -1.53
N GLY A 240 17.00 1.05 -0.80
CA GLY A 240 16.85 0.92 0.65
C GLY A 240 17.24 2.20 1.40
N GLU A 241 18.35 2.85 1.02
CA GLU A 241 18.79 4.13 1.61
C GLU A 241 17.75 5.26 1.37
N ILE A 242 17.10 5.30 0.22
CA ILE A 242 16.03 6.26 -0.08
C ILE A 242 14.79 5.96 0.78
N ILE A 243 14.42 4.70 0.92
CA ILE A 243 13.27 4.27 1.75
C ILE A 243 13.49 4.60 3.22
N ASP A 244 14.72 4.49 3.71
CA ASP A 244 15.10 4.78 5.10
C ASP A 244 15.45 6.26 5.35
N ASP A 245 15.37 7.12 4.31
CA ASP A 245 15.66 8.55 4.44
C ASP A 245 14.54 9.26 5.24
N PRO A 246 14.84 9.95 6.35
CA PRO A 246 13.85 10.73 7.10
C PRO A 246 13.06 11.74 6.27
N ALA A 247 13.63 12.23 5.17
CA ALA A 247 12.91 13.11 4.24
C ALA A 247 11.77 12.43 3.47
N MET A 248 11.68 11.11 3.54
CA MET A 248 10.60 10.32 2.93
C MET A 248 9.54 9.87 3.94
N GLU A 249 9.81 10.03 5.25
CA GLU A 249 8.98 9.48 6.31
C GLU A 249 7.78 10.35 6.65
N VAL A 250 6.58 9.76 6.63
CA VAL A 250 5.40 10.30 7.32
C VAL A 250 5.18 9.47 8.58
N THR A 251 5.13 10.16 9.72
CA THR A 251 5.11 9.53 11.04
C THR A 251 3.86 9.96 11.81
N PHE A 252 3.16 9.01 12.40
CA PHE A 252 2.00 9.27 13.25
C PHE A 252 1.85 8.22 14.34
N ARG A 253 1.27 8.62 15.46
CA ARG A 253 0.82 7.70 16.49
C ARG A 253 -0.62 7.31 16.25
N LEU A 254 -0.97 6.06 16.52
CA LEU A 254 -2.34 5.63 16.60
C LEU A 254 -2.77 5.59 18.07
N GLU A 255 -3.87 6.24 18.36
CA GLU A 255 -4.56 6.14 19.64
C GLU A 255 -5.62 5.00 19.58
N PRO A 256 -6.07 4.46 20.74
CA PRO A 256 -7.13 3.46 20.74
C PRO A 256 -8.38 3.94 19.99
N GLY A 257 -8.89 3.07 19.10
CA GLY A 257 -9.99 3.41 18.18
C GLY A 257 -9.54 4.05 16.87
N GLU A 258 -8.25 4.22 16.64
CA GLU A 258 -7.70 4.69 15.37
C GLU A 258 -7.12 3.55 14.54
N CYS A 259 -7.13 3.73 13.23
CA CYS A 259 -6.47 2.83 12.31
C CYS A 259 -5.88 3.58 11.12
N PHE A 260 -5.07 2.87 10.35
CA PHE A 260 -4.71 3.29 9.00
C PHE A 260 -4.86 2.13 8.01
N VAL A 261 -5.20 2.50 6.79
CA VAL A 261 -5.34 1.62 5.63
C VAL A 261 -4.25 1.98 4.66
N VAL A 262 -3.51 1.00 4.15
CA VAL A 262 -2.44 1.23 3.16
C VAL A 262 -2.63 0.37 1.91
N ASP A 263 -2.37 0.95 0.76
CA ASP A 263 -2.09 0.23 -0.48
C ASP A 263 -0.73 -0.43 -0.37
N ASN A 264 -0.72 -1.71 -0.05
CA ASN A 264 0.48 -2.52 0.17
C ASN A 264 1.28 -2.77 -1.13
N THR A 265 0.74 -2.37 -2.30
CA THR A 265 1.50 -2.38 -3.56
C THR A 265 2.25 -1.09 -3.81
N ARG A 266 2.03 -0.05 -2.99
CA ARG A 266 2.65 1.25 -3.14
C ARG A 266 3.34 1.73 -1.87
N VAL A 267 2.65 1.69 -0.73
CA VAL A 267 3.10 2.31 0.51
C VAL A 267 3.80 1.28 1.38
N LEU A 268 5.04 1.58 1.74
CA LEU A 268 5.77 0.83 2.74
C LEU A 268 5.36 1.34 4.12
N HIS A 269 5.24 0.43 5.06
CA HIS A 269 4.94 0.78 6.44
C HIS A 269 6.03 0.27 7.39
N ALA A 270 6.20 0.98 8.48
CA ALA A 270 7.22 0.74 9.47
C ALA A 270 6.74 1.07 10.88
N ARG A 271 7.59 0.83 11.84
CA ARG A 271 7.33 1.18 13.23
C ARG A 271 8.63 1.58 13.92
N LYS A 272 8.64 2.71 14.60
CA LYS A 272 9.74 3.07 15.49
C LYS A 272 9.80 2.13 16.69
N ALA A 273 10.98 1.95 17.25
CA ALA A 273 11.14 1.15 18.45
C ALA A 273 10.30 1.75 19.60
N TYR A 274 9.82 0.89 20.48
CA TYR A 274 9.19 1.29 21.72
C TYR A 274 9.81 0.54 22.88
N SER A 275 9.84 1.16 24.04
CA SER A 275 10.51 0.61 25.22
C SER A 275 9.65 0.75 26.47
N GLY A 276 9.94 -0.08 27.45
CA GLY A 276 9.58 0.12 28.83
C GLY A 276 8.21 -0.38 29.24
N THR A 277 7.62 0.36 30.13
CA THR A 277 6.32 0.08 30.73
C THR A 277 5.20 0.61 29.85
N GLY A 278 4.17 -0.18 29.65
CA GLY A 278 3.01 0.17 28.85
C GLY A 278 2.65 -0.94 27.89
N THR A 279 1.46 -0.82 27.31
CA THR A 279 0.91 -1.79 26.37
C THR A 279 0.83 -1.17 24.98
N ARG A 280 1.00 -2.01 23.98
CA ARG A 280 0.72 -1.70 22.59
C ARG A 280 0.07 -2.91 21.97
N TRP A 281 -1.19 -2.75 21.62
CA TRP A 281 -1.98 -3.80 20.99
C TRP A 281 -2.68 -3.27 19.76
N LEU A 282 -2.26 -3.76 18.61
CA LEU A 282 -2.93 -3.54 17.34
C LEU A 282 -3.42 -4.87 16.78
N GLN A 283 -4.48 -4.78 16.00
CA GLN A 283 -4.93 -5.85 15.13
C GLN A 283 -4.72 -5.48 13.68
N GLY A 284 -4.32 -6.45 12.86
CA GLY A 284 -4.12 -6.27 11.44
C GLY A 284 -4.93 -7.24 10.61
N CYS A 285 -5.33 -6.84 9.42
CA CYS A 285 -5.90 -7.74 8.42
C CYS A 285 -5.53 -7.28 7.01
N TYR A 286 -5.80 -8.15 6.05
CA TYR A 286 -5.62 -7.87 4.63
C TYR A 286 -6.96 -7.78 3.91
N ALA A 287 -6.98 -7.00 2.83
CA ALA A 287 -8.06 -6.88 1.88
C ALA A 287 -7.50 -6.69 0.47
N ASP A 288 -8.36 -6.55 -0.52
CA ASP A 288 -7.94 -6.32 -1.89
C ASP A 288 -8.40 -4.94 -2.40
N LYS A 289 -7.51 -4.27 -3.15
CA LYS A 289 -7.68 -2.89 -3.62
C LYS A 289 -8.85 -2.71 -4.59
N ASP A 290 -9.21 -3.77 -5.31
CA ASP A 290 -10.35 -3.75 -6.23
C ASP A 290 -11.66 -3.46 -5.52
N GLY A 291 -11.89 -3.97 -4.30
CA GLY A 291 -13.05 -3.64 -3.48
C GLY A 291 -13.13 -2.16 -3.13
N LEU A 292 -12.00 -1.56 -2.74
CA LEU A 292 -11.90 -0.13 -2.43
C LEU A 292 -12.19 0.73 -3.67
N LEU A 293 -11.53 0.44 -4.78
CA LEU A 293 -11.69 1.19 -6.02
C LEU A 293 -13.10 1.04 -6.61
N SER A 294 -13.70 -0.17 -6.52
CA SER A 294 -15.07 -0.42 -6.95
C SER A 294 -16.07 0.39 -6.12
N THR A 295 -15.91 0.41 -4.79
CA THR A 295 -16.77 1.19 -3.90
C THR A 295 -16.66 2.69 -4.20
N LEU A 296 -15.44 3.19 -4.41
CA LEU A 296 -15.20 4.58 -4.78
C LEU A 296 -15.87 4.93 -6.10
N ALA A 297 -15.68 4.10 -7.13
CA ALA A 297 -16.29 4.32 -8.46
C ALA A 297 -17.83 4.36 -8.41
N ALA A 298 -18.43 3.46 -7.63
CA ALA A 298 -19.88 3.45 -7.42
C ALA A 298 -20.37 4.74 -6.72
N LEU A 299 -19.67 5.22 -5.71
CA LEU A 299 -20.01 6.48 -5.03
C LEU A 299 -19.86 7.70 -5.95
N GLN A 300 -18.87 7.70 -6.83
CA GLN A 300 -18.66 8.78 -7.81
C GLN A 300 -19.74 8.77 -8.91
N ALA A 301 -20.19 7.60 -9.36
CA ALA A 301 -21.26 7.47 -10.35
C ALA A 301 -22.60 8.04 -9.81
N ASN A 302 -22.96 7.69 -8.56
CA ASN A 302 -24.18 8.19 -7.93
C ASN A 302 -24.23 9.73 -7.82
N VAL A 303 -23.08 10.40 -7.68
CA VAL A 303 -23.02 11.87 -7.64
C VAL A 303 -23.24 12.48 -9.02
N ARG A 304 -22.77 11.83 -10.09
CA ARG A 304 -22.98 12.30 -11.45
C ARG A 304 -24.44 12.18 -11.86
N GLU A 305 -25.07 11.03 -11.55
CA GLU A 305 -26.52 10.83 -11.83
C GLU A 305 -27.41 11.80 -11.04
N ALA A 306 -27.02 12.22 -9.85
CA ALA A 306 -27.78 13.18 -9.05
C ALA A 306 -27.59 14.64 -9.50
N ALA A 307 -26.58 14.91 -10.36
CA ALA A 307 -26.28 16.24 -10.89
C ALA A 307 -26.85 16.46 -12.31
N GLU A 308 -27.30 15.42 -12.98
CA GLU A 308 -28.03 15.42 -14.26
C GLU A 308 -29.56 15.51 -14.04
#